data_cc9a33264f28b6ee858cce7c47c9a2c9
#
_entry.id   cc9a33264f28b6ee858cce7c47c9a2c9
#
_cell.length_a   1.000
_cell.length_b   1.000
_cell.length_c   1.000
_cell.angle_alpha   90.00
_cell.angle_beta   90.00
_cell.angle_gamma   90.00
#
_symmetry.space_group_name_H-M   'P 1'
#
loop_
_entity.id
_entity.type
_entity.pdbx_description
1 polymer ?
#
loop_
_entity_poly.entity_id
_entity_poly.type
_entity_poly.pdbx_seq_one_letter_code
_entity_poly.pdbx_strand_id
1 'polypeptide(L)'
;AYLFRALRWNLLIESTCGRAPSLWDSFWALMFGYFANLALPRVGEITRCGALARTNKLPFDTLIGTVIVERVFDLLMVVLLAAMTFLIKIDFFGSFIINSIVMPTASRVASISLVLLVAIAVVLVLLLIAFLLLRKKENVLVQKTRTFIQGMVDGVKSVYKLEKRWRFVIYTLLLWVCYWMMTWVICFSIPQTSHLGMIDGLFLLIIGSLGMAV
;
A
#
# COMPACT_ATOMS: atom_id res chain seq x y z
N ALA A 1 -3.63 -12.01 -10.32
CA ALA A 1 -3.65 -11.07 -9.17
C ALA A 1 -4.92 -11.24 -8.34
N TYR A 2 -6.12 -11.08 -8.90
CA TYR A 2 -7.40 -11.10 -8.14
C TYR A 2 -7.68 -12.39 -7.39
N LEU A 3 -7.28 -13.54 -7.94
CA LEU A 3 -7.42 -14.84 -7.26
C LEU A 3 -6.56 -14.89 -5.98
N PHE A 4 -5.30 -14.43 -6.04
CA PHE A 4 -4.43 -14.36 -4.87
C PHE A 4 -4.97 -13.39 -3.82
N ARG A 5 -5.62 -12.29 -4.25
CA ARG A 5 -6.30 -11.37 -3.35
C ARG A 5 -7.47 -12.05 -2.64
N ALA A 6 -8.29 -12.83 -3.35
CA ALA A 6 -9.39 -13.59 -2.75
C ALA A 6 -8.88 -14.64 -1.74
N LEU A 7 -7.84 -15.39 -2.11
CA LEU A 7 -7.20 -16.38 -1.23
C LEU A 7 -6.64 -15.73 0.04
N ARG A 8 -5.94 -14.59 -0.10
CA ARG A 8 -5.41 -13.83 1.03
C ARG A 8 -6.52 -13.31 1.95
N TRP A 9 -7.60 -12.76 1.36
CA TRP A 9 -8.74 -12.26 2.11
C TRP A 9 -9.45 -13.37 2.88
N ASN A 10 -9.62 -14.56 2.27
CA ASN A 10 -10.19 -15.73 2.94
C ASN A 10 -9.42 -16.14 4.19
N LEU A 11 -8.07 -16.05 4.18
CA LEU A 11 -7.26 -16.35 5.36
C LEU A 11 -7.54 -15.36 6.50
N LEU A 12 -7.72 -14.07 6.20
CA LEU A 12 -8.07 -13.07 7.20
C LEU A 12 -9.49 -13.31 7.76
N ILE A 13 -10.45 -13.64 6.90
CA ILE A 13 -11.82 -13.94 7.32
C ILE A 13 -11.84 -15.21 8.17
N GLU A 14 -11.13 -16.27 7.77
CA GLU A 14 -11.02 -17.51 8.54
C GLU A 14 -10.51 -17.25 9.95
N SER A 15 -9.48 -16.39 10.10
CA SER A 15 -8.89 -16.10 11.41
C SER A 15 -9.78 -15.26 12.33
N THR A 16 -10.66 -14.44 11.75
CA THR A 16 -11.51 -13.52 12.53
C THR A 16 -12.91 -14.07 12.78
N CYS A 17 -13.46 -14.80 11.80
CA CYS A 17 -14.83 -15.34 11.85
C CYS A 17 -14.87 -16.85 12.18
N GLY A 18 -13.71 -17.51 12.31
CA GLY A 18 -13.63 -18.97 12.55
C GLY A 18 -14.01 -19.83 11.35
N ARG A 19 -14.46 -19.24 10.25
CA ARG A 19 -14.81 -19.94 9.00
C ARG A 19 -14.43 -19.10 7.79
N ALA A 20 -13.92 -19.74 6.74
CA ALA A 20 -13.67 -19.12 5.45
C ALA A 20 -14.91 -19.24 4.55
N PRO A 21 -15.28 -18.19 3.80
CA PRO A 21 -16.23 -18.31 2.72
C PRO A 21 -15.64 -19.16 1.57
N SER A 22 -16.49 -19.57 0.61
CA SER A 22 -16.00 -20.21 -0.60
C SER A 22 -15.07 -19.24 -1.37
N LEU A 23 -14.05 -19.79 -2.01
CA LEU A 23 -13.12 -18.97 -2.80
C LEU A 23 -13.86 -18.18 -3.89
N TRP A 24 -14.86 -18.79 -4.50
CA TRP A 24 -15.66 -18.17 -5.55
C TRP A 24 -16.55 -17.06 -5.02
N ASP A 25 -17.14 -17.21 -3.82
CA ASP A 25 -17.93 -16.14 -3.20
C ASP A 25 -17.07 -14.92 -2.93
N SER A 26 -15.87 -15.12 -2.41
CA SER A 26 -14.92 -14.03 -2.16
C SER A 26 -14.40 -13.40 -3.46
N PHE A 27 -14.17 -14.21 -4.48
CA PHE A 27 -13.75 -13.72 -5.79
C PHE A 27 -14.85 -12.86 -6.44
N TRP A 28 -16.09 -13.33 -6.44
CA TRP A 28 -17.20 -12.57 -7.02
C TRP A 28 -17.54 -11.33 -6.19
N ALA A 29 -17.42 -11.39 -4.86
CA ALA A 29 -17.55 -10.21 -4.02
C ALA A 29 -16.48 -9.15 -4.34
N LEU A 30 -15.22 -9.56 -4.58
CA LEU A 30 -14.17 -8.67 -5.04
C LEU A 30 -14.48 -8.06 -6.41
N MET A 31 -14.93 -8.88 -7.38
CA MET A 31 -15.31 -8.38 -8.72
C MET A 31 -16.45 -7.38 -8.63
N PHE A 32 -17.46 -7.65 -7.80
CA PHE A 32 -18.56 -6.72 -7.54
C PHE A 32 -18.07 -5.40 -6.92
N GLY A 33 -17.11 -5.47 -5.99
CA GLY A 33 -16.47 -4.28 -5.43
C GLY A 33 -15.73 -3.46 -6.48
N TYR A 34 -14.98 -4.09 -7.39
CA TYR A 34 -14.33 -3.38 -8.49
C TYR A 34 -15.33 -2.74 -9.45
N PHE A 35 -16.42 -3.45 -9.75
CA PHE A 35 -17.50 -2.89 -10.56
C PHE A 35 -18.14 -1.66 -9.89
N ALA A 36 -18.38 -1.71 -8.58
CA ALA A 36 -18.91 -0.60 -7.82
C ALA A 36 -17.97 0.63 -7.81
N ASN A 37 -16.66 0.41 -7.84
CA ASN A 37 -15.67 1.49 -7.94
C ASN A 37 -15.69 2.23 -9.29
N LEU A 38 -16.24 1.63 -10.34
CA LEU A 38 -16.44 2.33 -11.63
C LEU A 38 -17.56 3.39 -11.51
N ALA A 39 -18.56 3.13 -10.68
CA ALA A 39 -19.67 4.06 -10.46
C ALA A 39 -19.32 5.12 -9.41
N LEU A 40 -18.74 4.73 -8.29
CA LEU A 40 -18.39 5.60 -7.17
C LEU A 40 -17.01 5.22 -6.62
N PRO A 41 -16.00 6.09 -6.74
CA PRO A 41 -14.66 5.82 -6.22
C PRO A 41 -14.68 5.49 -4.72
N ARG A 42 -13.90 4.47 -4.33
CA ARG A 42 -13.71 4.02 -2.94
C ARG A 42 -14.91 3.30 -2.28
N VAL A 43 -16.06 3.20 -2.92
CA VAL A 43 -17.23 2.47 -2.38
C VAL A 43 -17.08 0.95 -2.52
N GLY A 44 -16.24 0.49 -3.42
CA GLY A 44 -16.05 -0.94 -3.70
C GLY A 44 -15.59 -1.78 -2.50
N GLU A 45 -14.89 -1.19 -1.54
CA GLU A 45 -14.47 -1.91 -0.33
C GLU A 45 -15.66 -2.20 0.60
N ILE A 46 -16.57 -1.25 0.72
CA ILE A 46 -17.79 -1.40 1.49
C ILE A 46 -18.74 -2.36 0.79
N THR A 47 -18.90 -2.24 -0.54
CA THR A 47 -19.81 -3.08 -1.31
C THR A 47 -19.39 -4.54 -1.35
N ARG A 48 -18.07 -4.85 -1.48
CA ARG A 48 -17.58 -6.23 -1.40
C ARG A 48 -17.84 -6.87 -0.04
N CYS A 49 -17.65 -6.10 1.04
CA CYS A 49 -17.96 -6.57 2.39
C CYS A 49 -19.46 -6.80 2.58
N GLY A 50 -20.29 -5.87 2.09
CA GLY A 50 -21.76 -6.01 2.15
C GLY A 50 -22.28 -7.21 1.36
N ALA A 51 -21.76 -7.44 0.16
CA ALA A 51 -22.09 -8.59 -0.66
C ALA A 51 -21.74 -9.90 0.05
N LEU A 52 -20.51 -10.02 0.56
CA LEU A 52 -20.05 -11.23 1.25
C LEU A 52 -20.75 -11.44 2.60
N ALA A 53 -21.03 -10.38 3.35
CA ALA A 53 -21.78 -10.44 4.59
C ALA A 53 -23.17 -11.04 4.36
N ARG A 54 -23.84 -10.60 3.30
CA ARG A 54 -25.20 -11.05 2.97
C ARG A 54 -25.24 -12.49 2.47
N THR A 55 -24.31 -12.87 1.59
CA THR A 55 -24.28 -14.22 0.99
C THR A 55 -23.86 -15.28 2.00
N ASN A 56 -22.84 -14.99 2.81
CA ASN A 56 -22.24 -15.97 3.72
C ASN A 56 -22.66 -15.79 5.19
N LYS A 57 -23.59 -14.85 5.47
CA LYS A 57 -24.07 -14.53 6.83
C LYS A 57 -22.90 -14.26 7.80
N LEU A 58 -21.93 -13.45 7.35
CA LEU A 58 -20.77 -13.04 8.13
C LEU A 58 -21.02 -11.64 8.72
N PRO A 59 -20.45 -11.30 9.89
CA PRO A 59 -20.60 -9.98 10.49
C PRO A 59 -19.87 -8.93 9.63
N PHE A 60 -20.61 -7.91 9.20
CA PHE A 60 -20.12 -6.86 8.30
C PHE A 60 -18.93 -6.08 8.91
N ASP A 61 -19.01 -5.73 10.19
CA ASP A 61 -17.97 -4.96 10.89
C ASP A 61 -16.64 -5.73 10.92
N THR A 62 -16.70 -7.05 11.12
CA THR A 62 -15.51 -7.90 11.10
C THR A 62 -14.89 -7.94 9.70
N LEU A 63 -15.71 -8.01 8.65
CA LEU A 63 -15.22 -7.97 7.26
C LEU A 63 -14.53 -6.65 6.94
N ILE A 64 -15.08 -5.51 7.37
CA ILE A 64 -14.42 -4.20 7.24
C ILE A 64 -13.07 -4.21 7.96
N GLY A 65 -13.00 -4.78 9.16
CA GLY A 65 -11.74 -4.94 9.89
C GLY A 65 -10.69 -5.71 9.09
N THR A 66 -11.06 -6.80 8.42
CA THR A 66 -10.13 -7.57 7.57
C THR A 66 -9.64 -6.77 6.36
N VAL A 67 -10.49 -5.91 5.78
CA VAL A 67 -10.10 -5.03 4.69
C VAL A 67 -9.07 -3.99 5.14
N ILE A 68 -9.24 -3.42 6.33
CA ILE A 68 -8.25 -2.49 6.89
C ILE A 68 -6.89 -3.18 7.05
N VAL A 69 -6.88 -4.40 7.62
CA VAL A 69 -5.64 -5.18 7.74
C VAL A 69 -5.00 -5.44 6.37
N GLU A 70 -5.79 -5.80 5.37
CA GLU A 70 -5.33 -5.97 3.99
C GLU A 70 -4.64 -4.70 3.47
N ARG A 71 -5.22 -3.52 3.68
CA ARG A 71 -4.65 -2.22 3.27
C ARG A 71 -3.34 -1.88 3.98
N VAL A 72 -3.24 -2.18 5.25
CA VAL A 72 -1.99 -2.00 6.01
C VAL A 72 -0.87 -2.81 5.39
N PHE A 73 -1.11 -4.09 5.05
CA PHE A 73 -0.11 -4.93 4.41
C PHE A 73 0.22 -4.48 2.99
N ASP A 74 -0.75 -4.02 2.22
CA ASP A 74 -0.51 -3.45 0.89
C ASP A 74 0.38 -2.19 0.99
N LEU A 75 0.12 -1.30 1.96
CA LEU A 75 0.96 -0.13 2.22
C LEU A 75 2.39 -0.53 2.62
N LEU A 76 2.55 -1.49 3.52
CA LEU A 76 3.87 -2.00 3.92
C LEU A 76 4.65 -2.55 2.72
N MET A 77 3.98 -3.26 1.81
CA MET A 77 4.59 -3.77 0.58
C MET A 77 5.02 -2.65 -0.36
N VAL A 78 4.20 -1.60 -0.53
CA VAL A 78 4.58 -0.41 -1.34
C VAL A 78 5.84 0.24 -0.77
N VAL A 79 5.89 0.46 0.55
CA VAL A 79 7.05 1.06 1.21
C VAL A 79 8.30 0.19 1.06
N LEU A 80 8.17 -1.14 1.23
CA LEU A 80 9.26 -2.09 1.06
C LEU A 80 9.80 -2.06 -0.38
N LEU A 81 8.92 -2.16 -1.37
CA LEU A 81 9.30 -2.13 -2.78
C LEU A 81 9.91 -0.78 -3.18
N ALA A 82 9.39 0.33 -2.66
CA ALA A 82 9.94 1.66 -2.88
C ALA A 82 11.38 1.76 -2.31
N ALA A 83 11.59 1.28 -1.09
CA ALA A 83 12.92 1.24 -0.49
C ALA A 83 13.89 0.36 -1.30
N MET A 84 13.46 -0.83 -1.72
CA MET A 84 14.28 -1.72 -2.57
C MET A 84 14.64 -1.05 -3.90
N THR A 85 13.67 -0.44 -4.57
CA THR A 85 13.92 0.22 -5.87
C THR A 85 14.85 1.41 -5.72
N PHE A 86 14.69 2.19 -4.66
CA PHE A 86 15.59 3.30 -4.34
C PHE A 86 17.02 2.81 -4.13
N LEU A 87 17.23 1.72 -3.38
CA LEU A 87 18.56 1.14 -3.15
C LEU A 87 19.19 0.60 -4.43
N ILE A 88 18.41 -0.05 -5.30
CA ILE A 88 18.90 -0.61 -6.57
C ILE A 88 19.29 0.50 -7.57
N LYS A 89 18.53 1.60 -7.59
CA LYS A 89 18.73 2.71 -8.55
C LYS A 89 19.29 3.97 -7.89
N ILE A 90 20.07 3.83 -6.83
CA ILE A 90 20.62 4.97 -6.08
C ILE A 90 21.47 5.89 -6.98
N ASP A 91 22.24 5.33 -7.92
CA ASP A 91 23.05 6.10 -8.87
C ASP A 91 22.19 6.87 -9.87
N PHE A 92 21.06 6.27 -10.32
CA PHE A 92 20.10 6.93 -11.19
C PHE A 92 19.42 8.10 -10.46
N PHE A 93 18.96 7.88 -9.23
CA PHE A 93 18.36 8.94 -8.41
C PHE A 93 19.37 10.03 -8.08
N GLY A 94 20.63 9.66 -7.75
CA GLY A 94 21.71 10.61 -7.53
C GLY A 94 21.97 11.46 -8.77
N SER A 95 22.17 10.85 -9.93
CA SER A 95 22.41 11.55 -11.20
C SER A 95 21.18 12.36 -11.65
N PHE A 96 19.97 11.85 -11.45
CA PHE A 96 18.73 12.59 -11.76
C PHE A 96 18.59 13.83 -10.89
N ILE A 97 18.85 13.72 -9.58
CA ILE A 97 18.80 14.86 -8.65
C ILE A 97 19.88 15.86 -9.04
N ILE A 98 21.11 15.40 -9.32
CA ILE A 98 22.22 16.27 -9.70
C ILE A 98 21.92 16.98 -11.01
N ASN A 99 21.47 16.26 -12.06
CA ASN A 99 21.29 16.81 -13.39
C ASN A 99 19.98 17.61 -13.55
N SER A 100 18.89 17.19 -12.88
CA SER A 100 17.59 17.82 -13.03
C SER A 100 17.30 18.91 -11.99
N ILE A 101 17.95 18.86 -10.83
CA ILE A 101 17.71 19.79 -9.74
C ILE A 101 18.95 20.67 -9.48
N VAL A 102 20.15 20.08 -9.48
CA VAL A 102 21.38 20.78 -9.09
C VAL A 102 22.00 21.54 -10.28
N MET A 103 22.11 20.92 -11.46
CA MET A 103 22.75 21.55 -12.64
C MET A 103 22.00 22.79 -13.17
N PRO A 104 20.67 22.82 -13.29
CA PRO A 104 19.97 24.05 -13.70
C PRO A 104 20.08 25.19 -12.70
N THR A 105 20.51 24.88 -11.48
CA THR A 105 20.64 25.84 -10.36
C THR A 105 22.07 26.05 -9.93
N ALA A 106 23.07 25.77 -10.78
CA ALA A 106 24.51 25.91 -10.46
C ALA A 106 24.90 27.28 -9.91
N SER A 107 24.14 28.34 -10.25
CA SER A 107 24.26 29.67 -9.64
C SER A 107 23.59 29.79 -8.25
N ARG A 108 22.87 28.76 -7.80
CA ARG A 108 22.12 28.71 -6.51
C ARG A 108 22.57 27.57 -5.61
N VAL A 109 23.76 27.00 -5.82
CA VAL A 109 24.28 25.82 -5.07
C VAL A 109 24.35 26.09 -3.56
N ALA A 110 24.62 27.32 -3.15
CA ALA A 110 24.61 27.71 -1.72
C ALA A 110 23.20 27.62 -1.09
N SER A 111 22.12 27.78 -1.88
CA SER A 111 20.75 27.75 -1.38
C SER A 111 20.14 26.33 -1.39
N ILE A 112 20.67 25.38 -2.19
CA ILE A 112 20.15 23.98 -2.23
C ILE A 112 20.56 23.22 -0.96
N SER A 113 21.78 23.42 -0.48
CA SER A 113 22.20 22.90 0.82
C SER A 113 21.28 23.42 1.95
N LEU A 114 20.88 24.69 1.86
CA LEU A 114 19.95 25.31 2.80
C LEU A 114 18.52 24.74 2.64
N VAL A 115 18.04 24.55 1.42
CA VAL A 115 16.71 23.97 1.15
C VAL A 115 16.63 22.52 1.60
N LEU A 116 17.66 21.72 1.39
CA LEU A 116 17.72 20.34 1.89
C LEU A 116 17.79 20.32 3.42
N LEU A 117 18.60 21.18 4.03
CA LEU A 117 18.66 21.38 5.49
C LEU A 117 17.31 21.83 6.05
N VAL A 118 16.66 22.79 5.39
CA VAL A 118 15.32 23.24 5.78
C VAL A 118 14.28 22.14 5.60
N ALA A 119 14.33 21.37 4.50
CA ALA A 119 13.41 20.24 4.29
C ALA A 119 13.61 19.14 5.36
N ILE A 120 14.86 18.79 5.67
CA ILE A 120 15.19 17.86 6.76
C ILE A 120 14.75 18.44 8.10
N ALA A 121 15.02 19.73 8.36
CA ALA A 121 14.59 20.40 9.59
C ALA A 121 13.05 20.41 9.70
N VAL A 122 12.33 20.70 8.62
CA VAL A 122 10.87 20.65 8.58
C VAL A 122 10.35 19.24 8.86
N VAL A 123 10.94 18.21 8.27
CA VAL A 123 10.58 16.81 8.56
C VAL A 123 10.86 16.45 10.01
N LEU A 124 12.03 16.86 10.55
CA LEU A 124 12.37 16.64 11.96
C LEU A 124 11.43 17.40 12.89
N VAL A 125 11.09 18.66 12.54
CA VAL A 125 10.13 19.47 13.31
C VAL A 125 8.73 18.84 13.25
N LEU A 126 8.28 18.38 12.10
CA LEU A 126 7.00 17.66 11.97
C LEU A 126 6.99 16.36 12.78
N LEU A 127 8.08 15.59 12.76
CA LEU A 127 8.26 14.41 13.61
C LEU A 127 8.30 14.77 15.09
N LEU A 128 8.96 15.85 15.46
CA LEU A 128 9.01 16.37 16.83
C LEU A 128 7.65 16.86 17.28
N ILE A 129 6.94 17.62 16.45
CA ILE A 129 5.57 18.08 16.70
C ILE A 129 4.62 16.85 16.84
N ALA A 130 4.73 15.88 15.95
CA ALA A 130 3.98 14.63 16.04
C ALA A 130 4.31 13.89 17.36
N PHE A 131 5.59 13.82 17.74
CA PHE A 131 6.02 13.21 18.99
C PHE A 131 5.51 13.98 20.24
N LEU A 132 5.58 15.32 20.22
CA LEU A 132 5.09 16.17 21.31
C LEU A 132 3.56 16.14 21.41
N LEU A 133 2.87 16.13 20.27
CA LEU A 133 1.40 15.95 20.22
C LEU A 133 0.99 14.55 20.73
N LEU A 134 1.78 13.52 20.43
CA LEU A 134 1.58 12.17 20.95
C LEU A 134 1.81 12.07 22.46
N ARG A 135 2.62 12.98 23.04
CA ARG A 135 2.83 13.07 24.49
C ARG A 135 1.68 13.80 25.23
N LYS A 136 1.00 14.74 24.60
CA LYS A 136 -0.12 15.47 25.21
C LYS A 136 -1.42 14.65 25.17
N LYS A 137 -1.83 14.14 26.30
CA LYS A 137 -2.87 13.13 26.55
C LYS A 137 -4.32 13.53 26.19
N GLU A 138 -4.60 14.75 25.69
CA GLU A 138 -5.96 15.29 25.65
C GLU A 138 -6.48 15.78 24.29
N ASN A 139 -5.74 15.61 23.19
CA ASN A 139 -6.22 16.07 21.88
C ASN A 139 -6.93 14.97 21.10
N VAL A 140 -8.18 15.21 20.69
CA VAL A 140 -9.01 14.31 19.85
C VAL A 140 -8.27 13.83 18.58
N LEU A 141 -7.42 14.70 17.98
CA LEU A 141 -6.58 14.34 16.85
C LEU A 141 -5.52 13.30 17.20
N VAL A 142 -4.89 13.45 18.35
CA VAL A 142 -3.88 12.52 18.88
C VAL A 142 -4.51 11.18 19.20
N GLN A 143 -5.70 11.18 19.77
CA GLN A 143 -6.46 9.96 20.02
C GLN A 143 -6.80 9.24 18.71
N LYS A 144 -7.29 9.96 17.69
CA LYS A 144 -7.55 9.37 16.37
C LYS A 144 -6.29 8.81 15.70
N THR A 145 -5.17 9.56 15.73
CA THR A 145 -3.90 9.09 15.17
C THR A 145 -3.36 7.89 15.94
N ARG A 146 -3.45 7.91 17.26
CA ARG A 146 -3.04 6.77 18.11
C ARG A 146 -3.91 5.54 17.87
N THR A 147 -5.23 5.72 17.78
CA THR A 147 -6.16 4.63 17.44
C THR A 147 -5.87 4.06 16.05
N PHE A 148 -5.56 4.92 15.09
CA PHE A 148 -5.17 4.48 13.73
C PHE A 148 -3.85 3.68 13.75
N ILE A 149 -2.80 4.20 14.41
CA ILE A 149 -1.51 3.50 14.55
C ILE A 149 -1.68 2.21 15.34
N GLN A 150 -2.46 2.21 16.42
CA GLN A 150 -2.76 1.00 17.18
C GLN A 150 -3.52 -0.01 16.31
N GLY A 151 -4.50 0.44 15.54
CA GLY A 151 -5.22 -0.41 14.58
C GLY A 151 -4.28 -1.03 13.53
N MET A 152 -3.29 -0.27 13.03
CA MET A 152 -2.25 -0.80 12.14
C MET A 152 -1.39 -1.86 12.85
N VAL A 153 -0.91 -1.57 14.05
CA VAL A 153 -0.08 -2.51 14.85
C VAL A 153 -0.88 -3.76 15.20
N ASP A 154 -2.14 -3.61 15.59
CA ASP A 154 -3.01 -4.74 15.91
C ASP A 154 -3.37 -5.55 14.66
N GLY A 155 -3.50 -4.89 13.51
CA GLY A 155 -3.62 -5.55 12.20
C GLY A 155 -2.41 -6.42 11.89
N VAL A 156 -1.20 -5.91 12.06
CA VAL A 156 0.05 -6.68 11.88
C VAL A 156 0.13 -7.84 12.89
N LYS A 157 -0.19 -7.57 14.16
CA LYS A 157 -0.20 -8.60 15.21
C LYS A 157 -1.24 -9.69 14.92
N SER A 158 -2.40 -9.35 14.34
CA SER A 158 -3.42 -10.33 14.00
C SER A 158 -2.94 -11.31 12.94
N VAL A 159 -2.18 -10.82 11.94
CA VAL A 159 -1.57 -11.70 10.93
C VAL A 159 -0.44 -12.56 11.53
N TYR A 160 0.32 -12.04 12.48
CA TYR A 160 1.32 -12.85 13.17
C TYR A 160 0.70 -14.03 13.95
N LYS A 161 -0.50 -13.85 14.47
CA LYS A 161 -1.28 -14.88 15.18
C LYS A 161 -2.00 -15.87 14.24
N LEU A 162 -2.01 -15.63 12.93
CA LEU A 162 -2.59 -16.54 11.94
C LEU A 162 -1.89 -17.90 11.98
N GLU A 163 -2.63 -18.99 12.12
CA GLU A 163 -2.09 -20.35 11.98
C GLU A 163 -1.43 -20.56 10.62
N LYS A 164 -2.01 -19.98 9.56
CA LYS A 164 -1.55 -20.10 8.17
C LYS A 164 -0.76 -18.87 7.69
N ARG A 165 0.03 -18.22 8.57
CA ARG A 165 0.76 -16.97 8.29
C ARG A 165 1.66 -17.03 7.05
N TRP A 166 2.33 -18.16 6.83
CA TRP A 166 3.18 -18.36 5.66
C TRP A 166 2.40 -18.32 4.35
N ARG A 167 1.18 -18.88 4.31
CA ARG A 167 0.30 -18.78 3.14
C ARG A 167 -0.11 -17.35 2.86
N PHE A 168 -0.38 -16.57 3.90
CA PHE A 168 -0.69 -15.14 3.76
C PHE A 168 0.48 -14.37 3.13
N VAL A 169 1.71 -14.60 3.60
CA VAL A 169 2.93 -13.99 3.04
C VAL A 169 3.12 -14.41 1.59
N ILE A 170 3.02 -15.70 1.29
CA ILE A 170 3.17 -16.23 -0.08
C ILE A 170 2.13 -15.59 -1.01
N TYR A 171 0.85 -15.53 -0.63
CA TYR A 171 -0.18 -14.93 -1.46
C TYR A 171 0.03 -13.43 -1.64
N THR A 172 0.56 -12.73 -0.63
CA THR A 172 0.94 -11.32 -0.74
C THR A 172 2.08 -11.14 -1.74
N LEU A 173 3.14 -11.94 -1.65
CA LEU A 173 4.26 -11.88 -2.60
C LEU A 173 3.81 -12.20 -4.03
N LEU A 174 3.04 -13.29 -4.22
CA LEU A 174 2.52 -13.67 -5.54
C LEU A 174 1.62 -12.58 -6.14
N LEU A 175 0.81 -11.92 -5.31
CA LEU A 175 -0.02 -10.81 -5.73
C LEU A 175 0.84 -9.65 -6.27
N TRP A 176 1.88 -9.26 -5.55
CA TRP A 176 2.77 -8.17 -5.95
C TRP A 176 3.64 -8.53 -7.14
N VAL A 177 4.11 -9.78 -7.25
CA VAL A 177 4.78 -10.29 -8.46
C VAL A 177 3.85 -10.21 -9.67
N CYS A 178 2.58 -10.59 -9.53
CA CYS A 178 1.61 -10.45 -10.62
C CYS A 178 1.41 -8.98 -11.03
N TYR A 179 1.33 -8.05 -10.07
CA TYR A 179 1.22 -6.61 -10.39
C TYR A 179 2.46 -6.10 -11.11
N TRP A 180 3.64 -6.48 -10.63
CA TRP A 180 4.91 -6.14 -11.29
C TRP A 180 4.99 -6.66 -12.72
N MET A 181 4.69 -7.95 -12.91
CA MET A 181 4.68 -8.56 -14.25
C MET A 181 3.68 -7.88 -15.19
N MET A 182 2.46 -7.57 -14.71
CA MET A 182 1.45 -6.87 -15.52
C MET A 182 1.95 -5.48 -15.94
N THR A 183 2.54 -4.71 -15.01
CA THR A 183 3.06 -3.38 -15.31
C THR A 183 4.23 -3.45 -16.30
N TRP A 184 5.14 -4.40 -16.12
CA TRP A 184 6.28 -4.58 -17.01
C TRP A 184 5.86 -5.02 -18.41
N VAL A 185 4.94 -6.00 -18.52
CA VAL A 185 4.45 -6.49 -19.82
C VAL A 185 3.76 -5.38 -20.63
N ILE A 186 3.03 -4.48 -19.97
CA ILE A 186 2.41 -3.32 -20.67
C ILE A 186 3.45 -2.43 -21.36
N CYS A 187 4.68 -2.33 -20.81
CA CYS A 187 5.75 -1.52 -21.44
C CYS A 187 6.10 -2.00 -22.84
N PHE A 188 5.89 -3.27 -23.17
CA PHE A 188 6.14 -3.81 -24.53
C PHE A 188 5.06 -3.43 -25.54
N SER A 189 3.91 -2.95 -25.10
CA SER A 189 2.81 -2.56 -26.01
C SER A 189 3.09 -1.24 -26.74
N ILE A 190 4.04 -0.45 -26.25
CA ILE A 190 4.37 0.87 -26.80
C ILE A 190 5.84 0.85 -27.23
N PRO A 191 6.17 1.13 -28.52
CA PRO A 191 7.56 1.09 -29.01
C PRO A 191 8.53 1.97 -28.21
N GLN A 192 8.06 3.13 -27.73
CA GLN A 192 8.88 4.08 -26.96
C GLN A 192 9.29 3.56 -25.57
N THR A 193 8.55 2.61 -25.02
CA THR A 193 8.80 2.02 -23.69
C THR A 193 9.26 0.57 -23.72
N SER A 194 9.37 -0.02 -24.92
CA SER A 194 9.77 -1.44 -25.09
C SER A 194 11.21 -1.74 -24.62
N HIS A 195 12.06 -0.71 -24.50
CA HIS A 195 13.43 -0.82 -23.99
C HIS A 195 13.52 -0.84 -22.46
N LEU A 196 12.40 -0.61 -21.74
CA LEU A 196 12.38 -0.58 -20.28
C LEU A 196 12.55 -1.99 -19.71
N GLY A 197 13.51 -2.11 -18.79
CA GLY A 197 13.81 -3.38 -18.10
C GLY A 197 12.82 -3.71 -16.97
N MET A 198 13.02 -4.90 -16.38
CA MET A 198 12.22 -5.36 -15.24
C MET A 198 12.24 -4.39 -14.05
N ILE A 199 13.38 -3.75 -13.78
CA ILE A 199 13.53 -2.79 -12.66
C ILE A 199 12.73 -1.52 -12.94
N ASP A 200 12.65 -1.08 -14.21
CA ASP A 200 11.86 0.09 -14.60
C ASP A 200 10.36 -0.21 -14.45
N GLY A 201 9.93 -1.44 -14.77
CA GLY A 201 8.57 -1.92 -14.50
C GLY A 201 8.22 -1.89 -13.00
N LEU A 202 9.18 -2.20 -12.12
CA LEU A 202 8.99 -2.08 -10.68
C LEU A 202 8.82 -0.62 -10.24
N PHE A 203 9.63 0.28 -10.80
CA PHE A 203 9.52 1.73 -10.55
C PHE A 203 8.17 2.29 -10.98
N LEU A 204 7.69 1.91 -12.16
CA LEU A 204 6.36 2.30 -12.66
C LEU A 204 5.23 1.76 -11.77
N LEU A 205 5.35 0.52 -11.29
CA LEU A 205 4.39 -0.05 -10.34
C LEU A 205 4.28 0.78 -9.05
N ILE A 206 5.42 1.23 -8.50
CA ILE A 206 5.44 2.02 -7.27
C ILE A 206 4.79 3.38 -7.49
N ILE A 207 5.17 4.09 -8.58
CA ILE A 207 4.58 5.39 -8.90
C ILE A 207 3.08 5.26 -9.13
N GLY A 208 2.65 4.26 -9.89
CA GLY A 208 1.22 3.99 -10.12
C GLY A 208 0.47 3.66 -8.83
N SER A 209 1.08 2.88 -7.93
CA SER A 209 0.48 2.55 -6.63
C SER A 209 0.34 3.77 -5.72
N LEU A 210 1.34 4.66 -5.70
CA LEU A 210 1.29 5.93 -4.96
C LEU A 210 0.26 6.88 -5.56
N GLY A 211 0.19 7.00 -6.90
CA GLY A 211 -0.80 7.84 -7.57
C GLY A 211 -2.24 7.40 -7.34
N MET A 212 -2.49 6.09 -7.14
CA MET A 212 -3.83 5.58 -6.79
C MET A 212 -4.17 5.72 -5.30
N ALA A 213 -3.18 5.96 -4.44
CA ALA A 213 -3.39 6.15 -3.00
C ALA A 213 -3.84 7.58 -2.67
N VAL A 214 -3.50 8.56 -3.50
CA VAL A 214 -3.90 9.98 -3.39
C VAL A 214 -5.30 10.17 -3.95
#